data_58e429fbffe61786258acfa48b601da2
#
_entry.id   58e429fbffe61786258acfa48b601da2
#
_cell.length_a   1.000
_cell.length_b   1.000
_cell.length_c   1.000
_cell.angle_alpha   90.00
_cell.angle_beta   90.00
_cell.angle_gamma   90.00
#
_symmetry.space_group_name_H-M   'P 1'
#
loop_
_entity.id
_entity.type
_entity.pdbx_description
1 polymer ?
#
loop_
_entity_poly.entity_id
_entity_poly.type
_entity_poly.pdbx_seq_one_letter_code
_entity_poly.pdbx_strand_id
1 'polypeptide(L)'
;MVAKAMANESRANAEQQAMINRLANEFADELNNLGVRVSNLENKVGNVKVTGDARLRYQGSDKKGEISSDNTNKKSLFDMRGRVQFNANVNDNTSAVIRVTSGDMEFGDSTTSDVEFDRVYVAHKFGKDTTAVAGRFGAFVGNGLVYDDTFDGAAVNYDNGNFSATAAYGSFMEGGLFNNGSMSSYAHDFSDATSDENATVTLLQAKAKLGEHATVGGFYTFGNKNLDNDIYGGSLDLNYGKVWLGGEYATFSDKDGTLVQSNDKDAWVAGIGYGDYDIAKEGTWGVKVQYFDEGKYSPVISSTFNQPYNSDYKAWMASVDYALAKNVGLSGYWAFNAEDQSGNDLGDYYRAELNYKF
;
A
#
# COMPACT_ATOMS: atom_id res chain seq x y z
N MET A 1 24.76 21.20 -24.09
CA MET A 1 25.61 20.29 -24.89
C MET A 1 27.04 20.25 -24.39
N VAL A 2 27.74 21.40 -24.19
CA VAL A 2 29.15 21.47 -23.74
C VAL A 2 29.40 20.72 -22.43
N ALA A 3 28.58 20.94 -21.39
CA ALA A 3 28.72 20.25 -20.09
C ALA A 3 28.62 18.71 -20.22
N LYS A 4 27.78 18.18 -21.14
CA LYS A 4 27.67 16.74 -21.39
C LYS A 4 28.90 16.19 -22.17
N ALA A 5 29.49 17.01 -23.02
CA ALA A 5 30.73 16.67 -23.72
C ALA A 5 31.92 16.63 -22.75
N MET A 6 32.05 17.61 -21.83
CA MET A 6 33.05 17.62 -20.76
C MET A 6 32.95 16.40 -19.83
N ALA A 7 31.73 16.01 -19.42
CA ALA A 7 31.53 14.82 -18.60
C ALA A 7 31.94 13.49 -19.28
N ASN A 8 32.13 13.48 -20.61
CA ASN A 8 32.56 12.34 -21.38
C ASN A 8 33.93 12.53 -22.06
N GLU A 9 34.70 13.51 -21.64
CA GLU A 9 36.00 13.89 -22.23
C GLU A 9 36.98 12.71 -22.28
N SER A 10 36.98 11.84 -21.27
CA SER A 10 37.84 10.66 -21.21
C SER A 10 37.60 9.64 -22.34
N ARG A 11 36.47 9.74 -23.04
CA ARG A 11 36.09 8.87 -24.18
C ARG A 11 36.36 9.53 -25.53
N ALA A 12 36.78 10.78 -25.54
CA ALA A 12 37.00 11.56 -26.74
C ALA A 12 38.43 11.34 -27.29
N ASN A 13 38.59 11.37 -28.61
CA ASN A 13 39.92 11.40 -29.25
C ASN A 13 40.58 12.79 -29.06
N ALA A 14 41.87 12.91 -29.42
CA ALA A 14 42.65 14.12 -29.20
C ALA A 14 42.05 15.39 -29.89
N GLU A 15 41.47 15.25 -31.09
CA GLU A 15 40.81 16.38 -31.79
C GLU A 15 39.51 16.77 -31.07
N GLN A 16 38.73 15.81 -30.63
CA GLN A 16 37.49 16.01 -29.88
C GLN A 16 37.78 16.67 -28.52
N GLN A 17 38.84 16.24 -27.83
CA GLN A 17 39.28 16.82 -26.57
C GLN A 17 39.70 18.30 -26.76
N ALA A 18 40.48 18.60 -27.83
CA ALA A 18 40.87 19.97 -28.14
C ALA A 18 39.64 20.85 -28.43
N MET A 19 38.64 20.33 -29.12
CA MET A 19 37.39 21.02 -29.42
C MET A 19 36.56 21.25 -28.14
N ILE A 20 36.44 20.24 -27.27
CA ILE A 20 35.74 20.32 -25.97
C ILE A 20 36.40 21.39 -25.10
N ASN A 21 37.74 21.39 -24.98
CA ASN A 21 38.49 22.38 -24.20
C ASN A 21 38.34 23.82 -24.77
N ARG A 22 38.34 23.97 -26.08
CA ARG A 22 38.10 25.27 -26.73
C ARG A 22 36.69 25.78 -26.41
N LEU A 23 35.67 24.95 -26.58
CA LEU A 23 34.28 25.32 -26.25
C LEU A 23 34.08 25.57 -24.75
N ALA A 24 34.73 24.78 -23.88
CA ALA A 24 34.68 25.01 -22.44
C ALA A 24 35.27 26.38 -22.05
N ASN A 25 36.39 26.79 -22.68
CA ASN A 25 36.98 28.10 -22.43
C ASN A 25 36.13 29.25 -23.02
N GLU A 26 35.52 29.03 -24.19
CA GLU A 26 34.65 30.01 -24.84
C GLU A 26 33.36 30.28 -24.05
N PHE A 27 32.83 29.24 -23.39
CA PHE A 27 31.61 29.31 -22.59
C PHE A 27 31.88 29.22 -21.07
N ALA A 28 33.11 29.57 -20.63
CA ALA A 28 33.50 29.44 -19.22
C ALA A 28 32.62 30.29 -18.28
N ASP A 29 32.24 31.48 -18.69
CA ASP A 29 31.40 32.38 -17.90
C ASP A 29 29.96 31.87 -17.78
N GLU A 30 29.40 31.31 -18.87
CA GLU A 30 28.08 30.69 -18.87
C GLU A 30 28.04 29.41 -18.04
N LEU A 31 29.09 28.58 -18.12
CA LEU A 31 29.22 27.35 -17.32
C LEU A 31 29.36 27.65 -15.83
N ASN A 32 30.16 28.68 -15.48
CA ASN A 32 30.28 29.17 -14.10
C ASN A 32 28.95 29.73 -13.59
N ASN A 33 28.26 30.53 -14.39
CA ASN A 33 26.97 31.10 -14.03
C ASN A 33 25.91 29.99 -13.88
N LEU A 34 25.93 28.95 -14.74
CA LEU A 34 25.09 27.78 -14.60
C LEU A 34 25.41 27.00 -13.34
N GLY A 35 26.69 26.79 -13.00
CA GLY A 35 27.12 26.14 -11.77
C GLY A 35 26.64 26.87 -10.51
N VAL A 36 26.76 28.20 -10.47
CA VAL A 36 26.25 29.03 -9.37
C VAL A 36 24.71 28.93 -9.27
N ARG A 37 24.00 28.93 -10.39
CA ARG A 37 22.54 28.80 -10.41
C ARG A 37 22.10 27.42 -9.95
N VAL A 38 22.80 26.36 -10.34
CA VAL A 38 22.52 24.97 -9.88
C VAL A 38 22.78 24.88 -8.39
N SER A 39 23.93 25.35 -7.89
CA SER A 39 24.23 25.36 -6.45
C SER A 39 23.21 26.17 -5.63
N ASN A 40 22.77 27.33 -6.15
CA ASN A 40 21.72 28.10 -5.50
C ASN A 40 20.35 27.40 -5.52
N LEU A 41 20.05 26.63 -6.57
CA LEU A 41 18.86 25.82 -6.66
C LEU A 41 18.93 24.62 -5.68
N GLU A 42 20.06 23.92 -5.62
CA GLU A 42 20.31 22.84 -4.67
C GLU A 42 20.18 23.32 -3.22
N ASN A 43 20.74 24.49 -2.90
CA ASN A 43 20.59 25.11 -1.58
C ASN A 43 19.16 25.58 -1.27
N LYS A 44 18.35 25.93 -2.28
CA LYS A 44 16.94 26.35 -2.10
C LYS A 44 15.96 25.18 -2.04
N VAL A 45 16.23 24.11 -2.79
CA VAL A 45 15.37 22.90 -2.80
C VAL A 45 15.62 22.05 -1.55
N GLY A 46 16.81 22.15 -0.95
CA GLY A 46 17.20 21.40 0.23
C GLY A 46 17.21 19.88 0.00
N ASN A 47 17.36 19.12 1.07
CA ASN A 47 17.38 17.65 1.06
C ASN A 47 15.97 17.05 1.12
N VAL A 48 14.90 17.85 0.98
CA VAL A 48 13.51 17.42 1.13
C VAL A 48 12.78 17.46 -0.19
N LYS A 49 12.29 16.32 -0.64
CA LYS A 49 11.38 16.18 -1.78
C LYS A 49 9.95 16.07 -1.26
N VAL A 50 9.07 16.92 -1.77
CA VAL A 50 7.63 16.86 -1.49
C VAL A 50 6.95 16.03 -2.58
N THR A 51 6.09 15.08 -2.17
CA THR A 51 5.23 14.28 -3.03
C THR A 51 3.85 14.19 -2.40
N GLY A 52 2.87 13.69 -3.11
CA GLY A 52 1.56 13.52 -2.54
C GLY A 52 0.59 12.83 -3.49
N ASP A 53 -0.61 12.66 -2.98
CA ASP A 53 -1.75 12.17 -3.76
C ASP A 53 -3.05 12.83 -3.30
N ALA A 54 -3.99 12.91 -4.22
CA ALA A 54 -5.37 13.26 -3.95
C ALA A 54 -6.30 12.23 -4.57
N ARG A 55 -7.36 11.88 -3.85
CA ARG A 55 -8.39 10.94 -4.29
C ARG A 55 -9.76 11.59 -4.17
N LEU A 56 -10.56 11.45 -5.22
CA LEU A 56 -12.01 11.64 -5.19
C LEU A 56 -12.65 10.27 -5.35
N ARG A 57 -13.59 9.91 -4.48
CA ARG A 57 -14.18 8.58 -4.46
C ARG A 57 -15.70 8.67 -4.33
N TYR A 58 -16.41 7.94 -5.19
CA TYR A 58 -17.81 7.63 -5.05
C TYR A 58 -17.95 6.17 -4.65
N GLN A 59 -18.81 5.91 -3.70
CA GLN A 59 -19.20 4.56 -3.26
C GLN A 59 -20.71 4.45 -3.26
N GLY A 60 -21.24 3.30 -3.65
CA GLY A 60 -22.66 3.04 -3.66
C GLY A 60 -22.97 1.57 -3.38
N SER A 61 -24.10 1.29 -2.73
CA SER A 61 -24.64 -0.05 -2.55
C SER A 61 -26.15 -0.06 -2.86
N ASP A 62 -26.66 -1.17 -3.32
CA ASP A 62 -28.09 -1.36 -3.51
C ASP A 62 -28.82 -1.56 -2.16
N LYS A 63 -28.11 -1.95 -1.10
CA LYS A 63 -28.60 -2.00 0.28
C LYS A 63 -28.15 -0.80 1.11
N LYS A 64 -28.96 -0.43 2.07
CA LYS A 64 -28.67 0.66 3.00
C LYS A 64 -27.75 0.18 4.13
N GLY A 65 -26.82 1.04 4.54
CA GLY A 65 -25.97 0.81 5.73
C GLY A 65 -24.68 0.04 5.49
N GLU A 66 -24.43 -0.44 4.27
CA GLU A 66 -23.21 -1.21 3.95
C GLU A 66 -21.99 -0.33 3.63
N ILE A 67 -22.20 0.97 3.36
CA ILE A 67 -21.11 1.87 2.89
C ILE A 67 -20.53 2.73 3.99
N SER A 68 -21.18 2.82 5.14
CA SER A 68 -20.81 3.74 6.20
C SER A 68 -20.67 3.04 7.53
N SER A 69 -19.51 3.22 8.16
CA SER A 69 -19.25 2.80 9.54
C SER A 69 -20.19 3.48 10.57
N ASP A 70 -20.81 4.60 10.19
CA ASP A 70 -21.65 5.40 11.10
C ASP A 70 -23.12 4.96 11.16
N ASN A 71 -23.41 3.74 10.72
CA ASN A 71 -24.75 3.16 10.76
C ASN A 71 -25.85 4.09 10.17
N THR A 72 -25.46 4.94 9.21
CA THR A 72 -26.38 5.83 8.51
C THR A 72 -27.09 5.04 7.42
N ASN A 73 -28.39 5.31 7.25
CA ASN A 73 -29.21 4.71 6.18
C ASN A 73 -28.81 5.17 4.76
N LYS A 74 -27.54 5.47 4.52
CA LYS A 74 -27.02 5.93 3.22
C LYS A 74 -26.83 4.75 2.28
N LYS A 75 -27.18 4.94 1.03
CA LYS A 75 -26.90 4.03 -0.10
C LYS A 75 -25.70 4.48 -0.93
N SER A 76 -25.21 5.68 -0.73
CA SER A 76 -24.08 6.25 -1.45
C SER A 76 -23.32 7.24 -0.62
N LEU A 77 -22.03 7.33 -0.88
CA LEU A 77 -21.09 8.23 -0.24
C LEU A 77 -20.16 8.81 -1.31
N PHE A 78 -19.91 10.12 -1.23
CA PHE A 78 -18.85 10.77 -2.00
C PHE A 78 -17.84 11.38 -1.04
N ASP A 79 -16.59 10.97 -1.14
CA ASP A 79 -15.51 11.43 -0.28
C ASP A 79 -14.27 11.86 -1.07
N MET A 80 -13.41 12.58 -0.39
CA MET A 80 -12.12 13.01 -0.90
C MET A 80 -11.04 12.84 0.17
N ARG A 81 -9.80 12.62 -0.28
CA ARG A 81 -8.61 12.53 0.59
C ARG A 81 -7.44 13.24 -0.07
N GLY A 82 -6.69 13.98 0.72
CA GLY A 82 -5.42 14.56 0.33
C GLY A 82 -4.29 14.10 1.25
N ARG A 83 -3.13 13.73 0.68
CA ARG A 83 -1.93 13.36 1.43
C ARG A 83 -0.73 14.11 0.88
N VAL A 84 0.09 14.64 1.78
CA VAL A 84 1.36 15.30 1.44
C VAL A 84 2.49 14.65 2.20
N GLN A 85 3.53 14.23 1.50
CA GLN A 85 4.67 13.51 2.06
C GLN A 85 5.96 14.29 1.84
N PHE A 86 6.71 14.48 2.90
CA PHE A 86 8.04 15.07 2.93
C PHE A 86 9.06 13.93 3.03
N ASN A 87 9.92 13.82 2.02
CA ASN A 87 10.97 12.80 1.93
C ASN A 87 12.32 13.51 2.07
N ALA A 88 12.95 13.38 3.22
CA ALA A 88 14.24 14.01 3.51
C ALA A 88 15.38 12.99 3.35
N ASN A 89 16.40 13.34 2.56
CA ASN A 89 17.66 12.61 2.53
C ASN A 89 18.57 13.15 3.64
N VAL A 90 18.74 12.38 4.72
CA VAL A 90 19.60 12.74 5.86
C VAL A 90 21.08 12.59 5.49
N ASN A 91 21.41 11.50 4.80
CA ASN A 91 22.69 11.19 4.17
C ASN A 91 22.52 10.12 3.09
N ASP A 92 23.61 9.66 2.47
CA ASP A 92 23.59 8.70 1.35
C ASP A 92 22.81 7.40 1.64
N ASN A 93 22.75 6.98 2.90
CA ASN A 93 22.12 5.73 3.31
C ASN A 93 20.89 5.92 4.20
N THR A 94 20.62 7.16 4.67
CA THR A 94 19.54 7.41 5.64
C THR A 94 18.55 8.42 5.07
N SER A 95 17.27 8.07 5.14
CA SER A 95 16.16 8.96 4.81
C SER A 95 15.18 9.06 5.97
N ALA A 96 14.47 10.16 6.05
CA ALA A 96 13.34 10.36 6.95
C ALA A 96 12.10 10.74 6.14
N VAL A 97 10.95 10.24 6.56
CA VAL A 97 9.67 10.50 5.91
C VAL A 97 8.66 10.99 6.93
N ILE A 98 7.96 12.05 6.58
CA ILE A 98 6.77 12.53 7.28
C ILE A 98 5.65 12.67 6.27
N ARG A 99 4.48 12.09 6.53
CA ARG A 99 3.29 12.24 5.70
C ARG A 99 2.13 12.75 6.54
N VAL A 100 1.42 13.69 5.97
CA VAL A 100 0.20 14.27 6.53
C VAL A 100 -0.97 13.84 5.65
N THR A 101 -2.05 13.41 6.27
CA THR A 101 -3.31 13.02 5.61
C THR A 101 -4.48 13.82 6.14
N SER A 102 -5.45 14.12 5.27
CA SER A 102 -6.74 14.68 5.66
C SER A 102 -7.73 13.62 6.16
N GLY A 103 -7.36 12.32 6.11
CA GLY A 103 -8.38 11.27 6.20
C GLY A 103 -9.37 11.32 5.03
N ASP A 104 -10.42 10.51 5.12
CA ASP A 104 -11.52 10.50 4.14
C ASP A 104 -12.58 11.52 4.57
N MET A 105 -12.69 12.63 3.83
CA MET A 105 -13.64 13.70 4.08
C MET A 105 -14.89 13.49 3.23
N GLU A 106 -16.04 13.30 3.86
CA GLU A 106 -17.32 13.19 3.14
C GLU A 106 -17.70 14.53 2.51
N PHE A 107 -18.13 14.51 1.25
CA PHE A 107 -18.55 15.70 0.52
C PHE A 107 -19.87 16.23 1.06
N GLY A 108 -19.87 17.50 1.46
CA GLY A 108 -21.06 18.15 2.03
C GLY A 108 -21.23 17.93 3.55
N ASP A 109 -20.33 17.22 4.21
CA ASP A 109 -20.28 17.20 5.66
C ASP A 109 -19.70 18.51 6.17
N SER A 110 -20.30 19.05 7.25
CA SER A 110 -19.82 20.26 7.93
C SER A 110 -18.71 19.95 8.96
N THR A 111 -18.47 18.70 9.27
CA THR A 111 -17.38 18.29 10.16
C THR A 111 -16.06 18.36 9.41
N THR A 112 -15.09 19.08 9.97
CA THR A 112 -13.73 19.04 9.46
C THR A 112 -13.08 17.75 9.95
N SER A 113 -12.51 16.96 9.04
CA SER A 113 -11.64 15.87 9.44
C SER A 113 -10.36 16.43 10.06
N ASP A 114 -9.86 15.78 11.09
CA ASP A 114 -8.57 16.14 11.67
C ASP A 114 -7.45 15.78 10.71
N VAL A 115 -6.44 16.65 10.64
CA VAL A 115 -5.22 16.39 9.88
C VAL A 115 -4.30 15.54 10.73
N GLU A 116 -3.90 14.38 10.21
CA GLU A 116 -3.11 13.40 10.95
C GLU A 116 -1.74 13.15 10.32
N PHE A 117 -0.79 12.73 11.16
CA PHE A 117 0.49 12.19 10.72
C PHE A 117 0.37 10.67 10.61
N ASP A 118 0.15 10.16 9.42
CA ASP A 118 0.02 8.73 9.18
C ASP A 118 1.34 8.04 8.80
N ARG A 119 2.41 8.80 8.60
CA ARG A 119 3.78 8.29 8.42
C ARG A 119 4.79 9.23 9.11
N VAL A 120 5.59 8.68 10.00
CA VAL A 120 6.73 9.36 10.64
C VAL A 120 7.80 8.32 10.92
N TYR A 121 8.78 8.16 10.04
CA TYR A 121 9.79 7.12 10.19
C TYR A 121 11.15 7.50 9.60
N VAL A 122 12.16 6.76 10.04
CA VAL A 122 13.51 6.79 9.49
C VAL A 122 13.80 5.46 8.83
N ALA A 123 14.44 5.49 7.66
CA ALA A 123 14.92 4.31 6.95
C ALA A 123 16.43 4.41 6.74
N HIS A 124 17.16 3.30 7.00
CA HIS A 124 18.60 3.20 6.80
C HIS A 124 18.94 2.00 5.92
N LYS A 125 19.73 2.22 4.88
CA LYS A 125 20.20 1.18 3.95
C LYS A 125 21.51 0.59 4.40
N PHE A 126 21.56 -0.73 4.52
CA PHE A 126 22.76 -1.52 4.75
C PHE A 126 23.15 -2.21 3.44
N GLY A 127 24.10 -1.61 2.73
CA GLY A 127 24.46 -2.08 1.39
C GLY A 127 23.33 -1.78 0.36
N LYS A 128 23.16 -2.67 -0.63
CA LYS A 128 22.21 -2.45 -1.72
C LYS A 128 20.84 -3.12 -1.52
N ASP A 129 20.78 -4.19 -0.73
CA ASP A 129 19.64 -5.10 -0.68
C ASP A 129 18.93 -5.10 0.70
N THR A 130 19.49 -4.44 1.73
CA THR A 130 18.91 -4.45 3.08
C THR A 130 18.54 -3.04 3.53
N THR A 131 17.34 -2.88 4.08
CA THR A 131 16.87 -1.61 4.65
C THR A 131 16.23 -1.86 6.00
N ALA A 132 16.66 -1.13 7.03
CA ALA A 132 15.97 -1.06 8.31
C ALA A 132 15.09 0.19 8.35
N VAL A 133 13.91 0.05 8.95
CA VAL A 133 12.92 1.13 9.11
C VAL A 133 12.48 1.16 10.57
N ALA A 134 12.29 2.35 11.14
CA ALA A 134 11.75 2.51 12.48
C ALA A 134 10.87 3.76 12.58
N GLY A 135 9.75 3.64 13.29
CA GLY A 135 8.74 4.68 13.48
C GLY A 135 7.37 4.23 13.02
N ARG A 136 6.56 5.19 12.56
CA ARG A 136 5.24 4.95 11.95
C ARG A 136 5.38 4.84 10.44
N PHE A 137 5.22 3.65 9.89
CA PHE A 137 5.36 3.37 8.45
C PHE A 137 4.22 2.50 7.93
N GLY A 138 4.15 2.29 6.61
CA GLY A 138 3.20 1.35 6.01
C GLY A 138 3.71 -0.09 6.12
N ALA A 139 2.88 -1.00 6.64
CA ALA A 139 3.12 -2.43 6.55
C ALA A 139 2.19 -3.06 5.51
N PHE A 140 2.72 -4.04 4.80
CA PHE A 140 2.02 -4.79 3.78
C PHE A 140 2.28 -6.28 4.03
N VAL A 141 1.25 -7.01 4.48
CA VAL A 141 1.37 -8.41 4.85
C VAL A 141 0.88 -9.29 3.70
N GLY A 142 1.70 -10.24 3.27
CA GLY A 142 1.40 -11.09 2.13
C GLY A 142 1.19 -10.29 0.84
N ASN A 143 0.06 -10.49 0.16
CA ASN A 143 -0.42 -9.68 -0.97
C ASN A 143 -1.45 -8.62 -0.54
N GLY A 144 -1.58 -8.38 0.77
CA GLY A 144 -2.41 -7.33 1.34
C GLY A 144 -3.83 -7.77 1.71
N LEU A 145 -4.13 -9.05 1.74
CA LEU A 145 -5.41 -9.54 2.22
C LEU A 145 -5.59 -9.26 3.71
N VAL A 146 -4.57 -9.53 4.51
CA VAL A 146 -4.60 -9.34 5.97
C VAL A 146 -4.40 -7.90 6.36
N TYR A 147 -3.35 -7.25 5.81
CA TYR A 147 -2.99 -5.90 6.22
C TYR A 147 -2.25 -5.13 5.13
N ASP A 148 -2.71 -3.90 4.88
CA ASP A 148 -2.07 -2.88 4.03
C ASP A 148 -2.34 -1.49 4.63
N ASP A 149 -1.69 -1.19 5.75
CA ASP A 149 -1.93 0.09 6.43
C ASP A 149 -0.79 0.52 7.36
N THR A 150 -1.08 1.42 8.29
CA THR A 150 -0.15 2.05 9.23
C THR A 150 0.34 1.05 10.28
N PHE A 151 1.65 1.03 10.52
CA PHE A 151 2.31 0.19 11.50
C PHE A 151 3.31 1.00 12.32
N ASP A 152 3.23 0.90 13.63
CA ASP A 152 4.17 1.53 14.55
C ASP A 152 5.17 0.49 15.06
N GLY A 153 6.46 0.66 14.71
CA GLY A 153 7.45 -0.32 15.09
C GLY A 153 8.79 -0.18 14.38
N ALA A 154 9.45 -1.31 14.22
CA ALA A 154 10.68 -1.43 13.45
C ALA A 154 10.63 -2.65 12.53
N ALA A 155 11.26 -2.54 11.38
CA ALA A 155 11.37 -3.62 10.41
C ALA A 155 12.76 -3.66 9.77
N VAL A 156 13.18 -4.86 9.38
CA VAL A 156 14.31 -5.09 8.49
C VAL A 156 13.79 -5.78 7.24
N ASN A 157 14.05 -5.18 6.09
CA ASN A 157 13.65 -5.68 4.79
C ASN A 157 14.90 -6.03 3.99
N TYR A 158 14.92 -7.22 3.42
CA TYR A 158 15.89 -7.66 2.43
C TYR A 158 15.21 -7.87 1.10
N ASP A 159 15.76 -7.37 0.01
CA ASP A 159 15.24 -7.58 -1.35
C ASP A 159 16.37 -7.51 -2.38
N ASN A 160 16.64 -8.63 -3.04
CA ASN A 160 17.63 -8.72 -4.12
C ASN A 160 16.98 -8.82 -5.52
N GLY A 161 15.67 -8.58 -5.61
CA GLY A 161 14.88 -8.63 -6.84
C GLY A 161 14.33 -10.01 -7.19
N ASN A 162 14.90 -11.12 -6.67
CA ASN A 162 14.38 -12.49 -6.84
C ASN A 162 13.81 -13.07 -5.56
N PHE A 163 14.34 -12.65 -4.45
CA PHE A 163 13.89 -13.03 -3.11
C PHE A 163 13.79 -11.80 -2.24
N SER A 164 12.70 -11.68 -1.52
CA SER A 164 12.51 -10.67 -0.49
C SER A 164 12.10 -11.31 0.83
N ALA A 165 12.53 -10.71 1.93
CA ALA A 165 12.15 -11.12 3.27
C ALA A 165 12.00 -9.88 4.17
N THR A 166 11.02 -9.91 5.07
CA THR A 166 10.79 -8.88 6.09
C THR A 166 10.68 -9.52 7.45
N ALA A 167 11.36 -8.93 8.42
CA ALA A 167 11.13 -9.18 9.83
C ALA A 167 10.75 -7.85 10.49
N ALA A 168 9.60 -7.81 11.18
CA ALA A 168 9.12 -6.61 11.85
C ALA A 168 8.61 -6.92 13.26
N TYR A 169 8.72 -5.92 14.14
CA TYR A 169 8.14 -5.94 15.47
C TYR A 169 7.46 -4.60 15.74
N GLY A 170 6.20 -4.63 16.18
CA GLY A 170 5.42 -3.42 16.45
C GLY A 170 3.93 -3.69 16.46
N SER A 171 3.13 -2.66 16.22
CA SER A 171 1.68 -2.71 16.32
C SER A 171 0.99 -2.32 15.02
N PHE A 172 -0.06 -3.06 14.67
CA PHE A 172 -1.04 -2.63 13.66
C PHE A 172 -1.84 -1.45 14.23
N MET A 173 -1.96 -0.38 13.44
CA MET A 173 -2.59 0.88 13.89
C MET A 173 -4.00 1.08 13.34
N GLU A 174 -4.39 0.30 12.34
CA GLU A 174 -5.69 0.40 11.67
C GLU A 174 -6.42 -0.94 11.68
N GLY A 175 -7.70 -0.92 11.30
CA GLY A 175 -8.50 -2.13 11.08
C GLY A 175 -9.27 -2.62 12.30
N GLY A 176 -9.35 -1.84 13.36
CA GLY A 176 -10.29 -2.08 14.46
C GLY A 176 -10.10 -3.40 15.21
N LEU A 177 -8.88 -3.92 15.29
CA LEU A 177 -8.56 -5.05 16.18
C LEU A 177 -8.96 -4.76 17.64
N PHE A 178 -9.30 -3.51 17.98
CA PHE A 178 -9.52 -3.02 19.33
C PHE A 178 -10.80 -2.22 19.54
N ASN A 179 -11.44 -1.71 18.50
CA ASN A 179 -12.59 -0.83 18.62
C ASN A 179 -13.80 -1.36 17.87
N ASN A 180 -14.49 -2.39 18.34
CA ASN A 180 -15.79 -2.83 17.78
C ASN A 180 -15.84 -2.89 16.22
N GLY A 181 -14.69 -2.89 15.59
CA GLY A 181 -14.57 -3.03 14.15
C GLY A 181 -14.74 -4.47 13.75
N SER A 182 -14.64 -4.72 12.51
CA SER A 182 -15.07 -5.91 11.79
C SER A 182 -14.50 -7.26 12.21
N MET A 183 -13.46 -7.33 12.98
CA MET A 183 -13.15 -8.55 13.74
C MET A 183 -14.04 -8.65 14.97
N SER A 184 -15.31 -8.32 14.82
CA SER A 184 -16.43 -8.39 15.74
C SER A 184 -16.15 -9.15 17.05
N SER A 185 -16.97 -9.72 17.73
CA SER A 185 -16.89 -10.45 18.99
C SER A 185 -15.63 -11.27 19.31
N TYR A 186 -14.70 -11.49 18.34
CA TYR A 186 -13.46 -12.26 18.52
C TYR A 186 -12.21 -11.40 18.77
N ALA A 187 -12.18 -10.17 18.36
CA ALA A 187 -11.19 -9.22 18.91
C ALA A 187 -11.28 -9.18 20.44
N HIS A 188 -12.45 -9.42 20.98
CA HIS A 188 -12.70 -9.50 22.42
C HIS A 188 -12.02 -10.70 23.10
N ASP A 189 -11.92 -11.84 22.40
CA ASP A 189 -11.23 -13.03 22.89
C ASP A 189 -9.72 -13.00 22.58
N PHE A 190 -9.29 -12.04 21.73
CA PHE A 190 -7.89 -11.80 21.43
C PHE A 190 -7.20 -10.89 22.43
N SER A 191 -7.94 -10.13 23.23
CA SER A 191 -7.33 -9.10 24.04
C SER A 191 -7.98 -9.00 25.43
N ASP A 192 -7.16 -9.15 26.46
CA ASP A 192 -7.36 -8.47 27.74
C ASP A 192 -7.16 -6.95 27.60
N ALA A 193 -7.16 -6.41 26.36
CA ALA A 193 -6.84 -5.03 26.08
C ALA A 193 -7.95 -4.10 26.54
N THR A 194 -7.59 -3.17 27.39
CA THR A 194 -8.33 -1.93 27.54
C THR A 194 -8.33 -1.17 26.22
N SER A 195 -9.37 -0.43 25.93
CA SER A 195 -9.69 0.22 24.65
C SER A 195 -8.61 1.11 24.00
N ASP A 196 -7.45 1.26 24.61
CA ASP A 196 -6.40 2.20 24.21
C ASP A 196 -5.09 1.51 23.75
N GLU A 197 -5.00 0.18 23.77
CA GLU A 197 -3.77 -0.53 23.42
C GLU A 197 -3.91 -1.38 22.14
N ASN A 198 -3.08 -1.12 21.13
CA ASN A 198 -3.04 -1.88 19.88
C ASN A 198 -2.30 -3.22 20.03
N ALA A 199 -2.65 -4.20 19.18
CA ALA A 199 -1.96 -5.48 19.13
C ALA A 199 -0.51 -5.34 18.72
N THR A 200 0.39 -5.84 19.55
CA THR A 200 1.80 -5.92 19.22
C THR A 200 2.12 -7.30 18.64
N VAL A 201 2.83 -7.29 17.53
CA VAL A 201 3.12 -8.51 16.76
C VAL A 201 4.59 -8.58 16.36
N THR A 202 5.04 -9.81 16.09
CA THR A 202 6.26 -10.09 15.33
C THR A 202 5.86 -10.65 13.97
N LEU A 203 6.12 -9.91 12.90
CA LEU A 203 5.84 -10.31 11.52
C LEU A 203 7.11 -10.87 10.88
N LEU A 204 7.01 -12.06 10.31
CA LEU A 204 7.99 -12.64 9.41
C LEU A 204 7.30 -12.93 8.07
N GLN A 205 7.85 -12.44 6.97
CA GLN A 205 7.34 -12.77 5.64
C GLN A 205 8.48 -12.91 4.63
N ALA A 206 8.24 -13.70 3.60
CA ALA A 206 9.15 -13.87 2.48
C ALA A 206 8.39 -14.09 1.17
N LYS A 207 8.98 -13.63 0.07
CA LYS A 207 8.53 -13.90 -1.30
C LYS A 207 9.70 -14.33 -2.16
N ALA A 208 9.47 -15.27 -3.07
CA ALA A 208 10.47 -15.76 -4.00
C ALA A 208 9.89 -15.86 -5.42
N LYS A 209 10.67 -15.43 -6.41
CA LYS A 209 10.38 -15.67 -7.82
C LYS A 209 10.79 -17.08 -8.18
N LEU A 210 9.87 -17.82 -8.76
CA LEU A 210 10.08 -19.17 -9.30
C LEU A 210 10.10 -19.08 -10.84
N GLY A 211 11.30 -18.88 -11.39
CA GLY A 211 11.47 -18.58 -12.81
C GLY A 211 10.99 -17.17 -13.19
N GLU A 212 10.52 -17.01 -14.43
CA GLU A 212 10.14 -15.71 -14.99
C GLU A 212 8.68 -15.32 -14.72
N HIS A 213 7.84 -16.31 -14.39
CA HIS A 213 6.39 -16.14 -14.41
C HIS A 213 5.70 -16.29 -13.06
N ALA A 214 6.33 -16.94 -12.09
CA ALA A 214 5.70 -17.25 -10.82
C ALA A 214 6.38 -16.53 -9.65
N THR A 215 5.59 -16.06 -8.71
CA THR A 215 6.04 -15.57 -7.40
C THR A 215 5.23 -16.28 -6.32
N VAL A 216 5.92 -16.88 -5.35
CA VAL A 216 5.30 -17.49 -4.18
C VAL A 216 5.67 -16.68 -2.94
N GLY A 217 4.73 -16.49 -2.04
CA GLY A 217 4.92 -15.79 -0.79
C GLY A 217 4.34 -16.54 0.40
N GLY A 218 4.85 -16.22 1.59
CA GLY A 218 4.30 -16.70 2.83
C GLY A 218 4.61 -15.73 3.97
N PHE A 219 3.76 -15.72 4.97
CA PHE A 219 3.92 -14.88 6.15
C PHE A 219 3.47 -15.60 7.41
N TYR A 220 4.04 -15.19 8.53
CA TYR A 220 3.67 -15.59 9.86
C TYR A 220 3.75 -14.39 10.80
N THR A 221 2.66 -14.10 11.49
CA THR A 221 2.55 -13.00 12.46
C THR A 221 2.29 -13.60 13.82
N PHE A 222 3.29 -13.54 14.69
CA PHE A 222 3.16 -13.96 16.08
C PHE A 222 2.42 -12.89 16.88
N GLY A 223 1.36 -13.25 17.57
CA GLY A 223 0.74 -12.39 18.58
C GLY A 223 1.64 -12.31 19.81
N ASN A 224 1.99 -11.09 20.25
CA ASN A 224 2.89 -10.87 21.39
C ASN A 224 2.15 -10.23 22.57
N LYS A 225 1.49 -9.09 22.34
CA LYS A 225 0.75 -8.36 23.38
C LYS A 225 -0.60 -7.96 22.78
N ASN A 226 -1.66 -8.17 23.54
CA ASN A 226 -3.03 -7.87 23.13
C ASN A 226 -3.50 -8.61 21.86
N LEU A 227 -2.83 -9.71 21.52
CA LEU A 227 -3.19 -10.63 20.45
C LEU A 227 -2.67 -12.03 20.84
N ASP A 228 -3.56 -12.92 21.24
CA ASP A 228 -3.19 -14.25 21.73
C ASP A 228 -2.95 -15.25 20.59
N ASN A 229 -3.55 -15.01 19.43
CA ASN A 229 -3.44 -15.87 18.27
C ASN A 229 -2.41 -15.40 17.26
N ASP A 230 -1.81 -16.36 16.56
CA ASP A 230 -0.90 -16.12 15.45
C ASP A 230 -1.67 -16.09 14.15
N ILE A 231 -1.30 -15.21 13.21
CA ILE A 231 -1.88 -15.12 11.87
C ILE A 231 -0.85 -15.61 10.87
N TYR A 232 -1.25 -16.47 9.93
CA TYR A 232 -0.34 -16.96 8.90
C TYR A 232 -1.05 -17.21 7.58
N GLY A 233 -0.28 -17.21 6.51
CA GLY A 233 -0.84 -17.39 5.18
C GLY A 233 0.20 -17.49 4.09
N GLY A 234 -0.28 -17.56 2.86
CA GLY A 234 0.56 -17.65 1.69
C GLY A 234 -0.11 -17.15 0.43
N SER A 235 0.70 -16.81 -0.56
CA SER A 235 0.26 -16.24 -1.83
C SER A 235 0.97 -16.87 -3.01
N LEU A 236 0.30 -16.85 -4.16
CA LEU A 236 0.85 -17.24 -5.45
C LEU A 236 0.40 -16.23 -6.51
N ASP A 237 1.36 -15.74 -7.30
CA ASP A 237 1.12 -14.89 -8.46
C ASP A 237 1.78 -15.49 -9.69
N LEU A 238 1.03 -15.61 -10.77
CA LEU A 238 1.49 -16.06 -12.09
C LEU A 238 1.30 -14.93 -13.09
N ASN A 239 2.36 -14.55 -13.79
CA ASN A 239 2.36 -13.45 -14.76
C ASN A 239 2.83 -13.95 -16.13
N TYR A 240 1.97 -13.90 -17.12
CA TYR A 240 2.25 -14.26 -18.50
C TYR A 240 1.93 -13.09 -19.44
N GLY A 241 2.94 -12.26 -19.70
CA GLY A 241 2.74 -11.01 -20.44
C GLY A 241 1.78 -10.07 -19.71
N LYS A 242 0.59 -9.84 -20.29
CA LYS A 242 -0.45 -9.00 -19.66
C LYS A 242 -1.47 -9.78 -18.84
N VAL A 243 -1.35 -11.10 -18.78
CA VAL A 243 -2.25 -11.95 -17.98
C VAL A 243 -1.66 -12.16 -16.59
N TRP A 244 -2.44 -11.88 -15.58
CA TRP A 244 -2.18 -12.21 -14.19
C TRP A 244 -3.18 -13.26 -13.70
N LEU A 245 -2.69 -14.24 -12.97
CA LEU A 245 -3.47 -15.21 -12.20
C LEU A 245 -2.87 -15.24 -10.80
N GLY A 246 -3.66 -15.12 -9.76
CA GLY A 246 -3.09 -15.14 -8.43
C GLY A 246 -4.13 -15.23 -7.33
N GLY A 247 -3.62 -15.37 -6.12
CA GLY A 247 -4.44 -15.45 -4.92
C GLY A 247 -3.61 -15.45 -3.65
N GLU A 248 -4.31 -15.28 -2.55
CA GLU A 248 -3.78 -15.29 -1.19
C GLU A 248 -4.74 -16.02 -0.27
N TYR A 249 -4.21 -16.74 0.69
CA TYR A 249 -4.91 -17.39 1.77
C TYR A 249 -4.33 -16.95 3.10
N ALA A 250 -5.20 -16.72 4.07
CA ALA A 250 -4.83 -16.38 5.44
C ALA A 250 -5.73 -17.10 6.44
N THR A 251 -5.16 -17.43 7.58
CA THR A 251 -5.87 -18.02 8.72
C THR A 251 -5.17 -17.63 10.02
N PHE A 252 -5.76 -17.97 11.15
CA PHE A 252 -5.11 -17.79 12.44
C PHE A 252 -5.10 -19.07 13.28
N SER A 253 -4.17 -19.13 14.26
CA SER A 253 -4.13 -20.21 15.23
C SER A 253 -5.22 -19.99 16.28
N ASP A 254 -5.92 -21.06 16.66
CA ASP A 254 -6.79 -21.07 17.83
C ASP A 254 -6.02 -21.77 18.97
N LYS A 255 -5.20 -20.99 19.70
CA LYS A 255 -4.30 -21.54 20.73
C LYS A 255 -5.06 -22.14 21.91
N ASP A 256 -6.22 -21.60 22.23
CA ASP A 256 -7.02 -22.01 23.39
C ASP A 256 -8.13 -22.99 23.05
N GLY A 257 -8.36 -23.27 21.75
CA GLY A 257 -9.38 -24.18 21.26
C GLY A 257 -10.82 -23.73 21.58
N THR A 258 -11.01 -22.46 21.88
CA THR A 258 -12.29 -21.86 22.28
C THR A 258 -13.06 -21.27 21.10
N LEU A 259 -12.37 -20.98 20.00
CA LEU A 259 -12.95 -20.45 18.78
C LEU A 259 -13.54 -21.58 17.94
N VAL A 260 -14.73 -21.91 18.23
CA VAL A 260 -15.43 -23.08 17.73
C VAL A 260 -15.95 -22.86 16.32
N GLN A 261 -15.58 -23.68 15.42
CA GLN A 261 -16.01 -23.92 14.05
C GLN A 261 -14.91 -23.58 13.04
N SER A 262 -14.26 -24.58 12.55
CA SER A 262 -13.01 -24.54 11.81
C SER A 262 -13.06 -23.80 10.46
N ASN A 263 -14.22 -23.47 9.92
CA ASN A 263 -14.36 -22.88 8.58
C ASN A 263 -14.50 -21.36 8.59
N ASP A 264 -14.79 -20.76 9.74
CA ASP A 264 -15.09 -19.33 9.82
C ASP A 264 -13.86 -18.46 10.12
N LYS A 265 -12.67 -19.06 10.28
CA LYS A 265 -11.42 -18.37 10.59
C LYS A 265 -10.48 -18.13 9.39
N ASP A 266 -10.89 -18.58 8.25
CA ASP A 266 -10.09 -18.51 7.03
C ASP A 266 -10.54 -17.34 6.16
N ALA A 267 -9.60 -16.75 5.44
CA ALA A 267 -9.87 -15.80 4.36
C ALA A 267 -9.06 -16.19 3.12
N TRP A 268 -9.64 -16.09 1.96
CA TRP A 268 -8.89 -16.23 0.72
C TRP A 268 -9.47 -15.39 -0.41
N VAL A 269 -8.59 -15.03 -1.32
CA VAL A 269 -8.90 -14.35 -2.57
C VAL A 269 -8.18 -15.04 -3.71
N ALA A 270 -8.86 -15.22 -4.84
CA ALA A 270 -8.24 -15.69 -6.06
C ALA A 270 -8.85 -14.98 -7.27
N GLY A 271 -8.06 -14.79 -8.33
CA GLY A 271 -8.55 -14.07 -9.49
C GLY A 271 -7.68 -14.14 -10.72
N ILE A 272 -8.20 -13.53 -11.76
CA ILE A 272 -7.55 -13.34 -13.04
C ILE A 272 -7.58 -11.86 -13.43
N GLY A 273 -6.51 -11.38 -14.05
CA GLY A 273 -6.41 -10.03 -14.56
C GLY A 273 -5.79 -9.98 -15.94
N TYR A 274 -6.05 -8.89 -16.65
CA TYR A 274 -5.46 -8.58 -17.93
C TYR A 274 -5.17 -7.10 -18.04
N GLY A 275 -3.98 -6.76 -18.52
CA GLY A 275 -3.56 -5.39 -18.79
C GLY A 275 -2.19 -5.07 -18.21
N ASP A 276 -1.85 -3.79 -18.29
CA ASP A 276 -0.55 -3.24 -17.88
C ASP A 276 -0.71 -1.84 -17.27
N TYR A 277 -1.82 -1.62 -16.55
CA TYR A 277 -2.10 -0.33 -15.92
C TYR A 277 -0.92 0.21 -15.12
N ASP A 278 -0.52 1.42 -15.45
CA ASP A 278 0.49 2.21 -14.75
C ASP A 278 0.02 3.68 -14.75
N ILE A 279 -0.37 4.20 -13.59
CA ILE A 279 -0.87 5.57 -13.46
C ILE A 279 0.12 6.63 -14.00
N ALA A 280 1.42 6.32 -14.03
CA ALA A 280 2.45 7.21 -14.57
C ALA A 280 2.50 7.23 -16.11
N LYS A 281 1.78 6.31 -16.78
CA LYS A 281 1.78 6.16 -18.24
C LYS A 281 0.36 6.29 -18.78
N GLU A 282 0.07 7.45 -19.35
CA GLU A 282 -1.20 7.74 -20.02
C GLU A 282 -1.60 6.64 -21.01
N GLY A 283 -2.89 6.28 -21.01
CA GLY A 283 -3.50 5.31 -21.90
C GLY A 283 -3.32 3.84 -21.50
N THR A 284 -2.56 3.53 -20.45
CA THR A 284 -2.47 2.17 -19.92
C THR A 284 -3.71 1.80 -19.14
N TRP A 285 -4.08 0.53 -19.17
CA TRP A 285 -5.28 0.03 -18.49
C TRP A 285 -5.12 -1.41 -18.02
N GLY A 286 -5.98 -1.79 -17.10
CA GLY A 286 -6.09 -3.16 -16.60
C GLY A 286 -7.50 -3.48 -16.13
N VAL A 287 -7.83 -4.76 -16.16
CA VAL A 287 -9.08 -5.31 -15.60
C VAL A 287 -8.75 -6.52 -14.75
N LYS A 288 -9.50 -6.73 -13.68
CA LYS A 288 -9.41 -7.93 -12.85
C LYS A 288 -10.80 -8.42 -12.47
N VAL A 289 -10.92 -9.74 -12.31
CA VAL A 289 -12.05 -10.37 -11.65
C VAL A 289 -11.50 -11.28 -10.58
N GLN A 290 -11.98 -11.10 -9.36
CA GLN A 290 -11.53 -11.82 -8.18
C GLN A 290 -12.74 -12.35 -7.41
N TYR A 291 -12.57 -13.50 -6.78
CA TYR A 291 -13.53 -14.08 -5.84
C TYR A 291 -12.92 -14.04 -4.45
N PHE A 292 -13.74 -13.65 -3.49
CA PHE A 292 -13.41 -13.52 -2.08
C PHE A 292 -14.28 -14.46 -1.27
N ASP A 293 -13.68 -15.10 -0.27
CA ASP A 293 -14.36 -15.86 0.76
C ASP A 293 -13.67 -15.53 2.08
N GLU A 294 -14.33 -14.77 2.90
CA GLU A 294 -13.84 -14.33 4.21
C GLU A 294 -14.79 -14.84 5.29
N GLY A 295 -14.29 -15.76 6.09
CA GLY A 295 -15.01 -16.30 7.22
C GLY A 295 -15.34 -15.20 8.25
N LYS A 296 -16.34 -15.45 9.06
CA LYS A 296 -16.82 -14.52 10.10
C LYS A 296 -15.73 -14.05 11.05
N TYR A 297 -14.73 -14.86 11.27
CA TYR A 297 -13.63 -14.65 12.21
C TYR A 297 -12.28 -14.58 11.50
N SER A 298 -12.30 -14.33 10.21
CA SER A 298 -11.10 -14.26 9.39
C SER A 298 -10.11 -13.20 9.90
N PRO A 299 -8.80 -13.40 9.70
CA PRO A 299 -7.77 -12.48 10.19
C PRO A 299 -7.57 -11.25 9.29
N VAL A 300 -8.59 -10.84 8.55
CA VAL A 300 -8.53 -9.63 7.72
C VAL A 300 -8.69 -8.42 8.61
N ILE A 301 -7.64 -7.59 8.68
CA ILE A 301 -7.56 -6.45 9.59
C ILE A 301 -7.79 -5.15 8.83
N SER A 302 -6.98 -4.88 7.80
CA SER A 302 -7.10 -3.72 6.92
C SER A 302 -6.60 -4.12 5.54
N SER A 303 -7.50 -4.60 4.70
CA SER A 303 -7.16 -5.17 3.39
C SER A 303 -6.94 -4.11 2.33
N THR A 304 -5.99 -4.36 1.41
CA THR A 304 -5.82 -3.57 0.18
C THR A 304 -7.01 -3.68 -0.78
N PHE A 305 -7.85 -4.69 -0.62
CA PHE A 305 -8.89 -5.02 -1.60
C PHE A 305 -10.17 -4.17 -1.49
N ASN A 306 -10.22 -3.21 -0.59
CA ASN A 306 -11.26 -2.17 -0.56
C ASN A 306 -12.72 -2.67 -0.66
N GLN A 307 -13.04 -3.78 -0.02
CA GLN A 307 -14.42 -4.25 0.04
C GLN A 307 -15.25 -3.45 1.05
N PRO A 308 -16.56 -3.35 0.84
CA PRO A 308 -17.45 -2.68 1.79
C PRO A 308 -17.87 -3.60 2.93
N TYR A 309 -17.74 -4.89 2.71
CA TYR A 309 -18.13 -5.91 3.67
C TYR A 309 -17.02 -6.06 4.70
N ASN A 310 -17.37 -6.18 5.95
CA ASN A 310 -16.38 -6.33 7.00
C ASN A 310 -15.76 -7.74 6.93
N SER A 311 -16.27 -8.69 7.57
CA SER A 311 -15.97 -10.11 7.49
C SER A 311 -17.28 -10.88 7.27
N ASP A 312 -17.25 -12.21 7.20
CA ASP A 312 -18.44 -13.02 7.05
C ASP A 312 -19.09 -12.82 5.68
N TYR A 313 -18.30 -12.88 4.60
CA TYR A 313 -18.87 -12.73 3.27
C TYR A 313 -18.15 -13.57 2.20
N LYS A 314 -18.89 -13.79 1.11
CA LYS A 314 -18.39 -14.26 -0.18
C LYS A 314 -18.86 -13.29 -1.26
N ALA A 315 -17.98 -12.93 -2.17
CA ALA A 315 -18.33 -12.02 -3.24
C ALA A 315 -17.41 -12.17 -4.46
N TRP A 316 -17.93 -11.88 -5.63
CA TRP A 316 -17.12 -11.57 -6.80
C TRP A 316 -16.83 -10.07 -6.84
N MET A 317 -15.64 -9.69 -7.27
CA MET A 317 -15.31 -8.29 -7.55
C MET A 317 -14.66 -8.17 -8.92
N ALA A 318 -15.23 -7.31 -9.76
CA ALA A 318 -14.62 -6.85 -10.99
C ALA A 318 -14.02 -5.46 -10.77
N SER A 319 -12.84 -5.22 -11.31
CA SER A 319 -12.21 -3.90 -11.29
C SER A 319 -11.68 -3.52 -12.67
N VAL A 320 -11.66 -2.22 -12.94
CA VAL A 320 -11.06 -1.62 -14.12
C VAL A 320 -10.26 -0.40 -13.70
N ASP A 321 -9.04 -0.29 -14.22
CA ASP A 321 -8.16 0.85 -14.02
C ASP A 321 -7.76 1.43 -15.37
N TYR A 322 -7.70 2.76 -15.48
CA TYR A 322 -7.30 3.48 -16.69
C TYR A 322 -6.48 4.73 -16.33
N ALA A 323 -5.32 4.89 -16.91
CA ALA A 323 -4.50 6.10 -16.78
C ALA A 323 -4.99 7.17 -17.77
N LEU A 324 -5.78 8.14 -17.29
CA LEU A 324 -6.36 9.22 -18.08
C LEU A 324 -5.30 10.19 -18.61
N ALA A 325 -4.28 10.44 -17.79
CA ALA A 325 -3.12 11.24 -18.11
C ALA A 325 -1.95 10.77 -17.22
N LYS A 326 -0.76 11.28 -17.44
CA LYS A 326 0.37 11.00 -16.54
C LYS A 326 0.01 11.36 -15.10
N ASN A 327 0.08 10.40 -14.20
CA ASN A 327 -0.24 10.52 -12.77
C ASN A 327 -1.72 10.84 -12.46
N VAL A 328 -2.62 10.58 -13.41
CA VAL A 328 -4.07 10.72 -13.24
C VAL A 328 -4.73 9.39 -13.61
N GLY A 329 -5.29 8.70 -12.63
CA GLY A 329 -5.92 7.40 -12.80
C GLY A 329 -7.39 7.40 -12.46
N LEU A 330 -8.18 6.71 -13.25
CA LEU A 330 -9.58 6.38 -12.98
C LEU A 330 -9.67 4.88 -12.67
N SER A 331 -10.30 4.55 -11.54
CA SER A 331 -10.56 3.16 -11.14
C SER A 331 -12.03 2.95 -10.90
N GLY A 332 -12.55 1.80 -11.31
CA GLY A 332 -13.92 1.36 -11.06
C GLY A 332 -13.93 -0.03 -10.45
N TYR A 333 -14.83 -0.27 -9.50
CA TYR A 333 -15.01 -1.53 -8.81
C TYR A 333 -16.50 -1.87 -8.74
N TRP A 334 -16.81 -3.14 -8.89
CA TRP A 334 -18.14 -3.69 -8.71
C TRP A 334 -18.03 -5.03 -7.98
N ALA A 335 -18.48 -5.06 -6.73
CA ALA A 335 -18.68 -6.29 -6.00
C ALA A 335 -20.11 -6.76 -6.19
N PHE A 336 -20.28 -8.02 -6.55
CA PHE A 336 -21.57 -8.58 -6.93
C PHE A 336 -21.71 -10.01 -6.44
N ASN A 337 -22.97 -10.44 -6.37
CA ASN A 337 -23.33 -11.76 -5.85
C ASN A 337 -22.73 -12.00 -4.47
N ALA A 338 -22.83 -10.96 -3.63
CA ALA A 338 -22.31 -10.97 -2.27
C ALA A 338 -23.30 -11.64 -1.31
N GLU A 339 -22.84 -12.56 -0.50
CA GLU A 339 -23.61 -13.26 0.52
C GLU A 339 -22.77 -13.43 1.80
N ASP A 340 -23.42 -13.53 2.96
CA ASP A 340 -22.74 -13.94 4.18
C ASP A 340 -22.46 -15.45 4.17
N GLN A 341 -21.71 -15.98 5.15
CA GLN A 341 -21.39 -17.40 5.23
C GLN A 341 -22.65 -18.28 5.46
N SER A 342 -23.76 -17.69 5.87
CA SER A 342 -25.06 -18.35 6.03
C SER A 342 -25.92 -18.31 4.73
N GLY A 343 -25.46 -17.64 3.68
CA GLY A 343 -26.15 -17.49 2.40
C GLY A 343 -27.17 -16.36 2.35
N ASN A 344 -27.11 -15.42 3.29
CA ASN A 344 -27.96 -14.22 3.20
C ASN A 344 -27.30 -13.21 2.26
N ASP A 345 -28.11 -12.65 1.35
CA ASP A 345 -27.66 -11.66 0.39
C ASP A 345 -27.19 -10.37 1.06
N LEU A 346 -25.99 -9.88 0.71
CA LEU A 346 -25.36 -8.68 1.27
C LEU A 346 -25.49 -7.43 0.36
N GLY A 347 -26.03 -7.57 -0.82
CA GLY A 347 -26.16 -6.46 -1.76
C GLY A 347 -24.89 -6.16 -2.56
N ASP A 348 -25.10 -5.60 -3.74
CA ASP A 348 -24.01 -5.20 -4.64
C ASP A 348 -23.37 -3.88 -4.19
N TYR A 349 -22.06 -3.76 -4.46
CA TYR A 349 -21.29 -2.57 -4.15
C TYR A 349 -20.62 -2.00 -5.39
N TYR A 350 -20.63 -0.68 -5.49
CA TYR A 350 -20.05 0.08 -6.60
C TYR A 350 -19.10 1.13 -6.07
N ARG A 351 -17.92 1.26 -6.71
CA ARG A 351 -16.93 2.26 -6.35
C ARG A 351 -16.30 2.85 -7.62
N ALA A 352 -16.16 4.17 -7.65
CA ALA A 352 -15.39 4.86 -8.67
C ALA A 352 -14.43 5.84 -8.01
N GLU A 353 -13.19 5.88 -8.48
CA GLU A 353 -12.13 6.71 -7.92
C GLU A 353 -11.40 7.47 -9.01
N LEU A 354 -11.12 8.74 -8.74
CA LEU A 354 -10.17 9.54 -9.49
C LEU A 354 -8.97 9.83 -8.59
N ASN A 355 -7.81 9.33 -9.01
CA ASN A 355 -6.58 9.39 -8.27
C ASN A 355 -5.57 10.30 -8.97
N TYR A 356 -4.95 11.21 -8.22
CA TYR A 356 -3.89 12.10 -8.67
C TYR A 356 -2.63 11.85 -7.86
N LYS A 357 -1.46 11.83 -8.53
CA LYS A 357 -0.15 11.77 -7.87
C LYS A 357 0.73 12.94 -8.31
N PHE A 358 1.46 13.55 -7.38
CA PHE A 358 2.37 14.67 -7.65
C PHE A 358 3.68 14.59 -6.85
#